data_3218111e01f425b3af1a170630e6093e
#
_entry.id   3218111e01f425b3af1a170630e6093e
#
_cell.length_a   1.000
_cell.length_b   1.000
_cell.length_c   1.000
_cell.angle_alpha   90.00
_cell.angle_beta   90.00
_cell.angle_gamma   90.00
#
_symmetry.space_group_name_H-M   'P 1'
#
loop_
_entity.id
_entity.type
_entity.pdbx_description
1 polymer ?
#
loop_
_entity_poly.entity_id
_entity_poly.type
_entity_poly.pdbx_seq_one_letter_code
_entity_poly.pdbx_strand_id
1 'polypeptide(L)'
;MKLYVRRVFITDDADLLPAYLRFIRGVIDSEDLPLNISREMLQNNPQLTQIRKTVTTRVITELETLGDKVPENFNKIWDAFGAVIKEGIYEDFERRDKLLSLSRFSSTAGERRSLKQYVADFKPNQTEIYFLVGDSADRLKSNPRLEAAAARGIEVLLLTDPVDAFWTSARLEFEGKPLKSLSQGDINFDLVPLLDEHAKEATEPAADEAATIAIIKASLGDRVTDVKASTRLTTSASCLVASGHGPDRELERLLAQQARGARSKPVLEINLRHPLVTAIAKAGSEANTADDLSLLLLEQAQILDGELPEDPAAFTARLNRLVLQGVRM
;
A
#
# COMPACT_ATOMS: atom_id res chain seq x y z
N MET A 1 27.54 12.24 -12.06
CA MET A 1 28.85 11.52 -12.10
C MET A 1 29.80 12.23 -13.04
N LYS A 2 31.11 12.32 -12.71
CA LYS A 2 32.13 12.89 -13.61
C LYS A 2 32.82 11.76 -14.35
N LEU A 3 32.96 11.90 -15.68
CA LEU A 3 33.67 10.95 -16.52
C LEU A 3 35.00 11.53 -16.95
N TYR A 4 36.04 10.76 -16.75
CA TYR A 4 37.41 10.99 -17.26
C TYR A 4 37.81 9.84 -18.16
N VAL A 5 38.65 10.13 -19.12
CA VAL A 5 39.30 9.13 -19.96
C VAL A 5 40.82 9.40 -19.89
N ARG A 6 41.58 8.44 -19.37
CA ARG A 6 43.04 8.56 -19.17
C ARG A 6 43.41 9.86 -18.45
N ARG A 7 42.69 10.17 -17.35
CA ARG A 7 42.82 11.37 -16.51
C ARG A 7 42.41 12.69 -17.18
N VAL A 8 41.85 12.66 -18.39
CA VAL A 8 41.31 13.85 -19.07
C VAL A 8 39.82 13.95 -18.79
N PHE A 9 39.38 15.10 -18.30
CA PHE A 9 37.97 15.36 -18.06
C PHE A 9 37.20 15.37 -19.37
N ILE A 10 36.09 14.60 -19.43
CA ILE A 10 35.22 14.49 -20.59
C ILE A 10 33.90 15.22 -20.33
N THR A 11 33.18 14.87 -19.26
CA THR A 11 31.90 15.46 -18.92
C THR A 11 31.50 15.20 -17.45
N ASP A 12 30.69 16.07 -16.89
CA ASP A 12 30.02 15.87 -15.60
C ASP A 12 28.55 15.38 -15.72
N ASP A 13 28.05 15.30 -16.95
CA ASP A 13 26.69 14.91 -17.32
C ASP A 13 26.64 13.56 -18.05
N ALA A 14 27.49 12.60 -17.63
CA ALA A 14 27.45 11.25 -18.18
C ALA A 14 26.36 10.42 -17.48
N ASP A 15 25.52 9.75 -18.27
CA ASP A 15 24.48 8.84 -17.78
C ASP A 15 25.08 7.49 -17.32
N LEU A 16 25.84 7.54 -16.21
CA LEU A 16 26.60 6.41 -15.66
C LEU A 16 25.87 5.68 -14.54
N LEU A 17 24.74 6.19 -14.07
CA LEU A 17 23.89 5.57 -13.06
C LEU A 17 22.40 5.76 -13.44
N PRO A 18 21.54 4.81 -13.10
CA PRO A 18 20.09 4.98 -13.27
C PRO A 18 19.54 6.09 -12.37
N ALA A 19 18.35 6.61 -12.74
CA ALA A 19 17.71 7.75 -12.09
C ALA A 19 17.50 7.52 -10.58
N TYR A 20 17.18 6.32 -10.17
CA TYR A 20 16.98 5.95 -8.76
C TYR A 20 18.27 5.97 -7.90
N LEU A 21 19.45 6.12 -8.52
CA LEU A 21 20.75 6.34 -7.85
C LEU A 21 21.31 7.75 -8.08
N ARG A 22 20.49 8.72 -8.49
CA ARG A 22 20.89 10.10 -8.83
C ARG A 22 21.55 10.88 -7.69
N PHE A 23 21.40 10.43 -6.45
CA PHE A 23 22.06 11.03 -5.28
C PHE A 23 23.54 10.65 -5.16
N ILE A 24 23.99 9.60 -5.83
CA ILE A 24 25.39 9.15 -5.81
C ILE A 24 26.27 10.14 -6.58
N ARG A 25 27.37 10.54 -5.96
CA ARG A 25 28.40 11.39 -6.55
C ARG A 25 29.73 10.65 -6.62
N GLY A 26 30.48 10.89 -7.67
CA GLY A 26 31.76 10.27 -7.84
C GLY A 26 32.44 10.59 -9.18
N VAL A 27 33.56 9.95 -9.38
CA VAL A 27 34.42 10.07 -10.56
C VAL A 27 34.63 8.68 -11.12
N ILE A 28 34.56 8.55 -12.44
CA ILE A 28 34.94 7.35 -13.18
C ILE A 28 36.06 7.78 -14.15
N ASP A 29 37.17 7.08 -14.12
CA ASP A 29 38.24 7.23 -15.10
C ASP A 29 38.40 5.92 -15.86
N SER A 30 38.20 5.97 -17.19
CA SER A 30 38.33 4.82 -18.08
C SER A 30 39.53 4.93 -18.97
N GLU A 31 40.33 3.86 -19.05
CA GLU A 31 41.45 3.76 -19.96
C GLU A 31 41.05 3.26 -21.34
N ASP A 32 39.92 2.58 -21.46
CA ASP A 32 39.45 1.88 -22.67
C ASP A 32 38.62 2.76 -23.60
N LEU A 33 38.10 3.88 -23.10
CA LEU A 33 37.32 4.80 -23.92
C LEU A 33 38.21 5.68 -24.80
N PRO A 34 37.76 6.02 -26.01
CA PRO A 34 38.51 6.94 -26.87
C PRO A 34 38.42 8.38 -26.34
N LEU A 35 39.54 9.12 -26.40
CA LEU A 35 39.62 10.52 -25.94
C LEU A 35 38.75 11.50 -26.75
N ASN A 36 38.44 11.16 -28.00
CA ASN A 36 37.62 11.99 -28.92
C ASN A 36 36.12 11.67 -28.84
N ILE A 37 35.65 11.13 -27.72
CA ILE A 37 34.25 10.77 -27.57
C ILE A 37 33.37 12.02 -27.51
N SER A 38 32.44 12.13 -28.45
CA SER A 38 31.44 13.20 -28.45
C SER A 38 30.25 12.86 -27.54
N ARG A 39 29.42 13.86 -27.20
CA ARG A 39 28.22 13.67 -26.37
C ARG A 39 27.22 12.66 -26.99
N GLU A 40 27.09 12.65 -28.32
CA GLU A 40 26.25 11.69 -29.06
C GLU A 40 26.83 10.27 -29.01
N MET A 41 28.16 10.15 -29.06
CA MET A 41 28.83 8.86 -28.93
C MET A 41 28.77 8.29 -27.51
N LEU A 42 28.61 9.13 -26.48
CA LEU A 42 28.40 8.69 -25.10
C LEU A 42 27.06 7.93 -24.96
N GLN A 43 25.99 8.38 -25.62
CA GLN A 43 24.67 7.79 -25.46
C GLN A 43 24.54 6.37 -26.04
N ASN A 44 25.31 6.04 -27.08
CA ASN A 44 25.21 4.76 -27.78
C ASN A 44 26.49 3.90 -27.66
N ASN A 45 27.34 4.14 -26.67
CA ASN A 45 28.60 3.41 -26.51
C ASN A 45 28.40 2.14 -25.67
N PRO A 46 28.67 0.93 -26.23
CA PRO A 46 28.54 -0.33 -25.49
C PRO A 46 29.41 -0.42 -24.23
N GLN A 47 30.60 0.20 -24.26
CA GLN A 47 31.51 0.22 -23.11
C GLN A 47 30.91 1.05 -21.98
N LEU A 48 30.29 2.20 -22.27
CA LEU A 48 29.58 2.99 -21.26
C LEU A 48 28.37 2.27 -20.68
N THR A 49 27.63 1.55 -21.51
CA THR A 49 26.54 0.68 -21.04
C THR A 49 27.06 -0.37 -20.06
N GLN A 50 28.21 -0.99 -20.38
CA GLN A 50 28.84 -1.97 -19.48
C GLN A 50 29.35 -1.32 -18.19
N ILE A 51 29.97 -0.14 -18.27
CA ILE A 51 30.40 0.64 -17.10
C ILE A 51 29.20 0.96 -16.23
N ARG A 52 28.12 1.49 -16.80
CA ARG A 52 26.87 1.78 -16.09
C ARG A 52 26.34 0.54 -15.36
N LYS A 53 26.24 -0.60 -16.06
CA LYS A 53 25.78 -1.86 -15.45
C LYS A 53 26.65 -2.30 -14.27
N THR A 54 27.96 -2.22 -14.44
CA THR A 54 28.93 -2.62 -13.40
C THR A 54 28.89 -1.70 -12.19
N VAL A 55 28.91 -0.38 -12.41
CA VAL A 55 28.87 0.62 -11.34
C VAL A 55 27.55 0.55 -10.59
N THR A 56 26.42 0.43 -11.28
CA THR A 56 25.10 0.25 -10.66
C THR A 56 25.09 -0.97 -9.74
N THR A 57 25.55 -2.11 -10.24
CA THR A 57 25.61 -3.35 -9.43
C THR A 57 26.52 -3.18 -8.22
N ARG A 58 27.68 -2.52 -8.39
CA ARG A 58 28.60 -2.27 -7.30
C ARG A 58 28.01 -1.36 -6.22
N VAL A 59 27.35 -0.28 -6.63
CA VAL A 59 26.69 0.64 -5.68
C VAL A 59 25.62 -0.08 -4.88
N ILE A 60 24.76 -0.88 -5.52
CA ILE A 60 23.71 -1.64 -4.81
C ILE A 60 24.35 -2.62 -3.82
N THR A 61 25.39 -3.35 -4.22
CA THR A 61 26.08 -4.31 -3.34
C THR A 61 26.75 -3.61 -2.15
N GLU A 62 27.31 -2.41 -2.35
CA GLU A 62 27.87 -1.63 -1.23
C GLU A 62 26.79 -1.12 -0.28
N LEU A 63 25.62 -0.73 -0.79
CA LEU A 63 24.47 -0.36 0.04
C LEU A 63 23.92 -1.57 0.84
N GLU A 64 23.86 -2.76 0.23
CA GLU A 64 23.51 -4.00 0.93
C GLU A 64 24.52 -4.28 2.05
N THR A 65 25.81 -4.23 1.72
CA THR A 65 26.90 -4.47 2.68
C THR A 65 26.86 -3.45 3.83
N LEU A 66 26.56 -2.20 3.53
CA LEU A 66 26.42 -1.15 4.53
C LEU A 66 25.21 -1.42 5.44
N GLY A 67 24.08 -1.86 4.87
CA GLY A 67 22.88 -2.22 5.61
C GLY A 67 23.11 -3.38 6.58
N ASP A 68 23.93 -4.34 6.20
CA ASP A 68 24.24 -5.50 7.04
C ASP A 68 25.30 -5.19 8.11
N LYS A 69 26.37 -4.44 7.75
CA LYS A 69 27.52 -4.22 8.64
C LYS A 69 27.39 -2.98 9.53
N VAL A 70 26.78 -1.93 9.02
CA VAL A 70 26.65 -0.61 9.70
C VAL A 70 25.26 -0.05 9.49
N PRO A 71 24.21 -0.69 10.08
CA PRO A 71 22.81 -0.33 9.85
C PRO A 71 22.50 1.14 10.12
N GLU A 72 23.16 1.75 11.12
CA GLU A 72 22.94 3.16 11.48
C GLU A 72 23.31 4.12 10.33
N ASN A 73 24.39 3.84 9.61
CA ASN A 73 24.79 4.66 8.47
C ASN A 73 23.91 4.42 7.26
N PHE A 74 23.53 3.15 7.05
CA PHE A 74 22.56 2.81 6.01
C PHE A 74 21.21 3.51 6.26
N ASN A 75 20.72 3.52 7.48
CA ASN A 75 19.45 4.16 7.84
C ASN A 75 19.47 5.67 7.53
N LYS A 76 20.60 6.37 7.75
CA LYS A 76 20.73 7.78 7.36
C LYS A 76 20.58 7.99 5.85
N ILE A 77 21.17 7.08 5.05
CA ILE A 77 21.01 7.10 3.59
C ILE A 77 19.58 6.80 3.21
N TRP A 78 18.98 5.80 3.87
CA TRP A 78 17.61 5.39 3.62
C TRP A 78 16.60 6.50 3.95
N ASP A 79 16.75 7.16 5.09
CA ASP A 79 15.89 8.28 5.49
C ASP A 79 15.94 9.45 4.49
N ALA A 80 17.10 9.67 3.86
CA ALA A 80 17.26 10.75 2.89
C ALA A 80 16.87 10.36 1.46
N PHE A 81 17.06 9.11 1.06
CA PHE A 81 16.99 8.69 -0.34
C PHE A 81 16.17 7.40 -0.57
N GLY A 82 15.55 6.84 0.45
CA GLY A 82 14.80 5.58 0.35
C GLY A 82 13.68 5.63 -0.69
N ALA A 83 12.90 6.72 -0.72
CA ALA A 83 11.86 6.91 -1.73
C ALA A 83 12.43 6.91 -3.16
N VAL A 84 13.59 7.53 -3.36
CA VAL A 84 14.30 7.56 -4.66
C VAL A 84 14.83 6.18 -5.03
N ILE A 85 15.39 5.44 -4.08
CA ILE A 85 15.89 4.07 -4.30
C ILE A 85 14.74 3.13 -4.69
N LYS A 86 13.56 3.30 -4.09
CA LYS A 86 12.36 2.51 -4.41
C LYS A 86 11.84 2.72 -5.84
N GLU A 87 12.15 3.85 -6.50
CA GLU A 87 11.87 4.02 -7.94
C GLU A 87 12.47 2.88 -8.76
N GLY A 88 13.64 2.39 -8.36
CA GLY A 88 14.33 1.28 -9.02
C GLY A 88 13.58 -0.05 -8.96
N ILE A 89 12.72 -0.28 -7.96
CA ILE A 89 11.87 -1.48 -7.89
C ILE A 89 10.90 -1.52 -9.09
N TYR A 90 10.45 -0.35 -9.54
CA TYR A 90 9.59 -0.21 -10.70
C TYR A 90 10.36 -0.17 -12.02
N GLU A 91 11.52 0.50 -12.06
CA GLU A 91 12.27 0.78 -13.30
C GLU A 91 13.28 -0.31 -13.67
N ASP A 92 13.94 -0.96 -12.70
CA ASP A 92 15.06 -1.90 -12.92
C ASP A 92 14.66 -3.35 -12.61
N PHE A 93 14.05 -4.00 -13.59
CA PHE A 93 13.59 -5.39 -13.47
C PHE A 93 14.74 -6.38 -13.20
N GLU A 94 15.96 -6.12 -13.71
CA GLU A 94 17.12 -7.01 -13.51
C GLU A 94 17.58 -7.04 -12.05
N ARG A 95 17.40 -5.91 -11.32
CA ARG A 95 17.91 -5.75 -9.95
C ARG A 95 16.79 -5.61 -8.91
N ARG A 96 15.54 -5.82 -9.32
CA ARG A 96 14.35 -5.65 -8.47
C ARG A 96 14.46 -6.39 -7.14
N ASP A 97 14.84 -7.67 -7.17
CA ASP A 97 14.92 -8.49 -5.96
C ASP A 97 15.96 -7.96 -4.97
N LYS A 98 17.08 -7.44 -5.47
CA LYS A 98 18.09 -6.79 -4.64
C LYS A 98 17.58 -5.49 -4.05
N LEU A 99 16.87 -4.69 -4.84
CA LEU A 99 16.28 -3.43 -4.38
C LEU A 99 15.18 -3.67 -3.34
N LEU A 100 14.36 -4.71 -3.50
CA LEU A 100 13.40 -5.16 -2.49
C LEU A 100 14.11 -5.60 -1.20
N SER A 101 15.19 -6.39 -1.30
CA SER A 101 15.99 -6.83 -0.14
C SER A 101 16.64 -5.65 0.60
N LEU A 102 17.09 -4.65 -0.15
CA LEU A 102 17.70 -3.43 0.39
C LEU A 102 16.67 -2.53 1.09
N SER A 103 15.42 -2.58 0.68
CA SER A 103 14.39 -1.65 1.12
C SER A 103 14.05 -1.79 2.59
N ARG A 104 13.67 -0.65 3.20
CA ARG A 104 13.17 -0.56 4.57
C ARG A 104 11.78 0.07 4.55
N PHE A 105 10.91 -0.49 5.34
CA PHE A 105 9.50 -0.10 5.38
C PHE A 105 9.07 0.20 6.81
N SER A 106 8.14 1.11 6.97
CA SER A 106 7.32 1.18 8.18
C SER A 106 6.34 0.02 8.19
N SER A 107 6.00 -0.48 9.37
CA SER A 107 5.03 -1.55 9.54
C SER A 107 4.25 -1.41 10.84
N THR A 108 3.28 -2.27 11.05
CA THR A 108 2.55 -2.35 12.33
C THR A 108 3.43 -2.85 13.49
N ALA A 109 4.56 -3.50 13.21
CA ALA A 109 5.52 -3.97 14.21
C ALA A 109 6.64 -2.96 14.51
N GLY A 110 6.87 -1.97 13.64
CA GLY A 110 7.91 -0.96 13.83
C GLY A 110 8.33 -0.27 12.55
N GLU A 111 9.36 0.56 12.68
CA GLU A 111 9.94 1.30 11.56
C GLU A 111 11.19 0.61 11.02
N ARG A 112 11.55 0.94 9.77
CA ARG A 112 12.76 0.46 9.07
C ARG A 112 12.88 -1.05 9.00
N ARG A 113 11.74 -1.74 8.87
CA ARG A 113 11.68 -3.20 8.71
C ARG A 113 12.16 -3.60 7.32
N SER A 114 13.06 -4.58 7.24
CA SER A 114 13.41 -5.23 5.97
C SER A 114 12.43 -6.36 5.68
N LEU A 115 12.28 -6.74 4.40
CA LEU A 115 11.47 -7.90 4.03
C LEU A 115 12.02 -9.21 4.63
N LYS A 116 13.33 -9.34 4.81
CA LYS A 116 13.94 -10.50 5.51
C LYS A 116 13.47 -10.61 6.95
N GLN A 117 13.46 -9.48 7.69
CA GLN A 117 12.96 -9.46 9.06
C GLN A 117 11.46 -9.79 9.10
N TYR A 118 10.69 -9.22 8.17
CA TYR A 118 9.27 -9.51 8.07
C TYR A 118 9.01 -11.02 7.86
N VAL A 119 9.70 -11.67 6.92
CA VAL A 119 9.56 -13.12 6.65
C VAL A 119 10.03 -13.96 7.82
N ALA A 120 11.09 -13.55 8.53
CA ALA A 120 11.58 -14.24 9.73
C ALA A 120 10.55 -14.24 10.87
N ASP A 121 9.69 -13.22 10.94
CA ASP A 121 8.66 -13.06 11.98
C ASP A 121 7.27 -13.58 11.54
N PHE A 122 7.19 -14.34 10.44
CA PHE A 122 5.94 -14.94 9.97
C PHE A 122 5.24 -15.75 11.06
N LYS A 123 3.93 -15.60 11.14
CA LYS A 123 3.11 -16.43 12.02
C LYS A 123 2.97 -17.85 11.45
N PRO A 124 2.65 -18.85 12.30
CA PRO A 124 2.36 -20.19 11.82
C PRO A 124 1.31 -20.17 10.69
N ASN A 125 1.61 -20.88 9.59
CA ASN A 125 0.80 -20.94 8.37
C ASN A 125 0.67 -19.63 7.57
N GLN A 126 1.38 -18.56 7.93
CA GLN A 126 1.46 -17.37 7.09
C GLN A 126 2.31 -17.68 5.85
N THR A 127 1.80 -17.32 4.67
CA THR A 127 2.45 -17.59 3.38
C THR A 127 2.73 -16.35 2.55
N GLU A 128 2.18 -15.21 2.96
CA GLU A 128 2.17 -13.97 2.20
C GLU A 128 2.70 -12.78 3.01
N ILE A 129 3.25 -11.80 2.33
CA ILE A 129 3.67 -10.51 2.88
C ILE A 129 2.53 -9.54 2.66
N TYR A 130 1.96 -8.99 3.72
CA TYR A 130 0.84 -8.07 3.63
C TYR A 130 1.28 -6.61 3.70
N PHE A 131 0.64 -5.77 2.89
CA PHE A 131 0.88 -4.33 2.90
C PHE A 131 -0.40 -3.53 2.73
N LEU A 132 -0.31 -2.26 3.13
CA LEU A 132 -1.33 -1.25 2.89
C LEU A 132 -0.65 0.02 2.40
N VAL A 133 -1.15 0.61 1.31
CA VAL A 133 -0.62 1.85 0.72
C VAL A 133 -1.51 3.02 1.14
N GLY A 134 -0.92 4.17 1.42
CA GLY A 134 -1.63 5.40 1.75
C GLY A 134 -0.72 6.59 1.95
N ASP A 135 -1.27 7.72 2.34
CA ASP A 135 -0.57 9.00 2.45
C ASP A 135 0.11 9.24 3.80
N SER A 136 -0.24 8.47 4.84
CA SER A 136 0.26 8.66 6.21
C SER A 136 0.26 7.36 7.00
N ALA A 137 1.39 7.05 7.64
CA ALA A 137 1.52 5.87 8.49
C ALA A 137 0.52 5.87 9.66
N ASP A 138 0.23 7.03 10.25
CA ASP A 138 -0.69 7.13 11.38
C ASP A 138 -2.15 6.85 10.96
N ARG A 139 -2.55 7.31 9.78
CA ARG A 139 -3.86 6.95 9.21
C ARG A 139 -3.92 5.47 8.87
N LEU A 140 -2.86 4.92 8.27
CA LEU A 140 -2.81 3.51 7.95
C LEU A 140 -2.92 2.64 9.20
N LYS A 141 -2.29 3.00 10.32
CA LYS A 141 -2.37 2.27 11.60
C LYS A 141 -3.79 2.18 12.16
N SER A 142 -4.65 3.14 11.86
CA SER A 142 -6.06 3.16 12.29
C SER A 142 -7.03 2.61 11.23
N ASN A 143 -6.52 2.07 10.13
CA ASN A 143 -7.37 1.60 9.03
C ASN A 143 -8.06 0.26 9.39
N PRO A 144 -9.39 0.13 9.21
CA PRO A 144 -10.14 -1.09 9.51
C PRO A 144 -9.63 -2.34 8.79
N ARG A 145 -8.98 -2.20 7.64
CA ARG A 145 -8.41 -3.33 6.90
C ARG A 145 -7.30 -4.06 7.67
N LEU A 146 -6.73 -3.45 8.70
CA LEU A 146 -5.71 -4.08 9.55
C LEU A 146 -6.29 -5.02 10.61
N GLU A 147 -7.59 -4.93 10.92
CA GLU A 147 -8.20 -5.61 12.08
C GLU A 147 -7.97 -7.13 12.08
N ALA A 148 -8.23 -7.81 10.94
CA ALA A 148 -8.04 -9.26 10.88
C ALA A 148 -6.55 -9.68 10.97
N ALA A 149 -5.64 -8.88 10.45
CA ALA A 149 -4.20 -9.10 10.58
C ALA A 149 -3.77 -8.88 12.04
N ALA A 150 -4.23 -7.80 12.66
CA ALA A 150 -3.96 -7.48 14.07
C ALA A 150 -4.49 -8.58 15.00
N ALA A 151 -5.73 -9.06 14.79
CA ALA A 151 -6.34 -10.14 15.56
C ALA A 151 -5.56 -11.48 15.50
N ARG A 152 -4.66 -11.63 14.52
CA ARG A 152 -3.78 -12.79 14.33
C ARG A 152 -2.31 -12.49 14.64
N GLY A 153 -2.00 -11.25 15.06
CA GLY A 153 -0.64 -10.79 15.28
C GLY A 153 0.21 -10.77 14.01
N ILE A 154 -0.42 -10.70 12.83
CA ILE A 154 0.27 -10.59 11.54
C ILE A 154 0.77 -9.16 11.37
N GLU A 155 2.06 -9.03 11.06
CA GLU A 155 2.65 -7.75 10.69
C GLU A 155 2.14 -7.29 9.31
N VAL A 156 1.91 -5.98 9.14
CA VAL A 156 1.52 -5.38 7.86
C VAL A 156 2.46 -4.21 7.54
N LEU A 157 3.00 -4.18 6.34
CA LEU A 157 3.82 -3.06 5.86
C LEU A 157 2.93 -1.85 5.57
N LEU A 158 3.36 -0.67 6.02
CA LEU A 158 2.68 0.61 5.83
C LEU A 158 3.48 1.43 4.82
N LEU A 159 3.01 1.45 3.60
CA LEU A 159 3.71 2.03 2.45
C LEU A 159 3.18 3.44 2.19
N THR A 160 4.03 4.45 2.39
CA THR A 160 3.60 5.85 2.38
C THR A 160 4.32 6.73 1.35
N ASP A 161 5.30 6.19 0.65
CA ASP A 161 5.93 6.95 -0.43
C ASP A 161 5.08 6.89 -1.70
N PRO A 162 4.94 7.99 -2.45
CA PRO A 162 4.12 8.01 -3.68
C PRO A 162 4.51 6.94 -4.70
N VAL A 163 5.79 6.55 -4.74
CA VAL A 163 6.28 5.50 -5.64
C VAL A 163 5.78 4.10 -5.26
N ASP A 164 5.36 3.90 -4.01
CA ASP A 164 4.92 2.59 -3.52
C ASP A 164 3.67 2.10 -4.26
N ALA A 165 2.74 2.99 -4.59
CA ALA A 165 1.54 2.66 -5.34
C ALA A 165 1.85 2.10 -6.76
N PHE A 166 2.98 2.51 -7.34
CA PHE A 166 3.37 2.07 -8.69
C PHE A 166 4.03 0.70 -8.67
N TRP A 167 5.05 0.48 -7.83
CA TRP A 167 5.75 -0.80 -7.85
C TRP A 167 4.91 -1.93 -7.23
N THR A 168 4.02 -1.64 -6.30
CA THR A 168 3.09 -2.63 -5.73
C THR A 168 2.00 -3.09 -6.69
N SER A 169 1.76 -2.35 -7.77
CA SER A 169 0.84 -2.76 -8.85
C SER A 169 1.33 -3.97 -9.63
N ALA A 170 2.64 -4.19 -9.67
CA ALA A 170 3.23 -5.43 -10.17
C ALA A 170 3.06 -6.51 -9.07
N ARG A 171 2.57 -7.69 -9.46
CA ARG A 171 2.46 -8.83 -8.54
C ARG A 171 3.85 -9.34 -8.18
N LEU A 172 4.43 -8.76 -7.13
CA LEU A 172 5.79 -9.06 -6.70
C LEU A 172 5.81 -10.16 -5.64
N GLU A 173 6.95 -10.83 -5.59
CA GLU A 173 7.28 -11.83 -4.59
C GLU A 173 8.64 -11.49 -3.98
N PHE A 174 8.83 -11.84 -2.72
CA PHE A 174 10.12 -11.78 -2.05
C PHE A 174 10.42 -13.16 -1.44
N GLU A 175 11.51 -13.80 -1.86
CA GLU A 175 11.89 -15.17 -1.45
C GLU A 175 10.75 -16.19 -1.65
N GLY A 176 10.01 -16.07 -2.78
CA GLY A 176 8.86 -16.92 -3.10
C GLY A 176 7.60 -16.64 -2.26
N LYS A 177 7.57 -15.52 -1.53
CA LYS A 177 6.41 -15.06 -0.76
C LYS A 177 5.75 -13.90 -1.49
N PRO A 178 4.50 -14.05 -1.97
CA PRO A 178 3.81 -12.98 -2.67
C PRO A 178 3.51 -11.79 -1.75
N LEU A 179 3.64 -10.58 -2.30
CA LEU A 179 3.20 -9.35 -1.65
C LEU A 179 1.72 -9.13 -1.97
N LYS A 180 0.89 -8.96 -0.95
CA LYS A 180 -0.57 -8.81 -1.05
C LYS A 180 -1.06 -7.51 -0.42
N SER A 181 -1.83 -6.75 -1.18
CA SER A 181 -2.48 -5.54 -0.67
C SER A 181 -3.74 -5.86 0.13
N LEU A 182 -3.84 -5.31 1.33
CA LEU A 182 -5.07 -5.37 2.14
C LEU A 182 -6.20 -4.52 1.54
N SER A 183 -5.94 -3.68 0.55
CA SER A 183 -6.98 -2.93 -0.17
C SER A 183 -7.74 -3.80 -1.17
N GLN A 184 -7.27 -5.01 -1.48
CA GLN A 184 -7.94 -5.95 -2.36
C GLN A 184 -8.96 -6.81 -1.62
N GLY A 185 -10.03 -7.27 -2.33
CA GLY A 185 -11.16 -7.96 -1.73
C GLY A 185 -10.93 -9.44 -1.37
N ASP A 186 -9.91 -10.10 -1.94
CA ASP A 186 -9.69 -11.55 -1.88
C ASP A 186 -8.57 -11.96 -0.92
N ILE A 187 -8.48 -11.27 0.22
CA ILE A 187 -7.55 -11.63 1.30
C ILE A 187 -8.22 -12.67 2.22
N ASN A 188 -7.53 -13.78 2.44
CA ASN A 188 -7.95 -14.82 3.35
C ASN A 188 -6.89 -15.07 4.43
N PHE A 189 -7.27 -14.87 5.69
CA PHE A 189 -6.44 -15.10 6.87
C PHE A 189 -6.76 -16.42 7.60
N ASP A 190 -7.68 -17.25 7.09
CA ASP A 190 -8.22 -18.41 7.84
C ASP A 190 -7.16 -19.45 8.22
N LEU A 191 -6.04 -19.49 7.48
CA LEU A 191 -4.93 -20.39 7.78
C LEU A 191 -4.14 -19.97 9.03
N VAL A 192 -4.17 -18.69 9.39
CA VAL A 192 -3.46 -18.15 10.55
C VAL A 192 -4.44 -18.04 11.72
N PRO A 193 -4.20 -18.75 12.85
CA PRO A 193 -5.14 -18.75 13.97
C PRO A 193 -5.25 -17.35 14.61
N LEU A 194 -6.43 -17.06 15.16
CA LEU A 194 -6.65 -15.89 16.00
C LEU A 194 -5.81 -15.97 17.28
N LEU A 195 -5.40 -14.83 17.79
CA LEU A 195 -4.86 -14.74 19.14
C LEU A 195 -5.97 -15.07 20.16
N ASP A 196 -5.59 -15.66 21.30
CA ASP A 196 -6.54 -16.16 22.31
C ASP A 196 -7.53 -15.09 22.81
N GLU A 197 -7.10 -13.83 22.88
CA GLU A 197 -7.94 -12.70 23.30
C GLU A 197 -9.07 -12.39 22.30
N HIS A 198 -8.88 -12.65 21.00
CA HIS A 198 -9.87 -12.40 19.97
C HIS A 198 -10.73 -13.62 19.63
N ALA A 199 -10.35 -14.82 20.07
CA ALA A 199 -11.12 -16.02 19.85
C ALA A 199 -12.50 -16.02 20.53
N LYS A 200 -12.69 -15.21 21.58
CA LYS A 200 -13.94 -15.09 22.34
C LYS A 200 -14.96 -14.13 21.73
N GLU A 201 -14.54 -13.18 20.91
CA GLU A 201 -15.43 -12.15 20.33
C GLU A 201 -16.30 -12.72 19.16
N ALA A 202 -15.96 -13.90 18.67
CA ALA A 202 -16.66 -14.56 17.56
C ALA A 202 -18.06 -15.13 17.88
N THR A 203 -18.56 -14.97 19.12
CA THR A 203 -19.78 -15.63 19.62
C THR A 203 -21.06 -14.79 19.54
N GLU A 204 -20.99 -13.51 19.14
CA GLU A 204 -22.19 -12.68 19.00
C GLU A 204 -23.04 -13.08 17.79
N PRO A 205 -24.40 -13.01 17.92
CA PRO A 205 -25.29 -13.34 16.80
C PRO A 205 -25.09 -12.33 15.66
N ALA A 206 -24.82 -12.83 14.46
CA ALA A 206 -24.74 -12.02 13.25
C ALA A 206 -26.15 -11.67 12.73
N ALA A 207 -26.29 -10.53 12.06
CA ALA A 207 -27.48 -10.21 11.28
C ALA A 207 -27.67 -11.22 10.13
N ASP A 208 -28.89 -11.37 9.63
CA ASP A 208 -29.16 -12.15 8.41
C ASP A 208 -28.35 -11.53 7.25
N GLU A 209 -27.39 -12.29 6.76
CA GLU A 209 -26.43 -11.81 5.75
C GLU A 209 -27.13 -11.37 4.47
N ALA A 210 -27.96 -12.25 3.89
CA ALA A 210 -28.57 -12.01 2.59
C ALA A 210 -29.55 -10.82 2.63
N ALA A 211 -30.39 -10.76 3.67
CA ALA A 211 -31.32 -9.67 3.86
C ALA A 211 -30.61 -8.33 4.11
N THR A 212 -29.60 -8.32 4.97
CA THR A 212 -28.85 -7.10 5.31
C THR A 212 -28.09 -6.54 4.10
N ILE A 213 -27.41 -7.40 3.35
CA ILE A 213 -26.71 -7.02 2.11
C ILE A 213 -27.69 -6.44 1.10
N ALA A 214 -28.86 -7.06 0.93
CA ALA A 214 -29.88 -6.60 -0.01
C ALA A 214 -30.41 -5.19 0.34
N ILE A 215 -30.68 -4.93 1.64
CA ILE A 215 -31.12 -3.61 2.12
C ILE A 215 -30.03 -2.56 1.84
N ILE A 216 -28.79 -2.79 2.27
CA ILE A 216 -27.70 -1.83 2.09
C ILE A 216 -27.42 -1.59 0.61
N LYS A 217 -27.42 -2.64 -0.21
CA LYS A 217 -27.20 -2.53 -1.65
C LYS A 217 -28.30 -1.72 -2.35
N ALA A 218 -29.55 -1.91 -1.96
CA ALA A 218 -30.67 -1.13 -2.47
C ALA A 218 -30.56 0.35 -2.10
N SER A 219 -30.19 0.66 -0.85
CA SER A 219 -29.99 2.04 -0.37
C SER A 219 -28.81 2.76 -1.01
N LEU A 220 -27.71 2.06 -1.26
CA LEU A 220 -26.51 2.64 -1.84
C LEU A 220 -26.59 2.79 -3.37
N GLY A 221 -27.37 1.94 -4.03
CA GLY A 221 -27.54 1.96 -5.47
C GLY A 221 -26.21 1.80 -6.20
N ASP A 222 -25.92 2.73 -7.09
CA ASP A 222 -24.75 2.70 -7.94
C ASP A 222 -23.48 3.38 -7.35
N ARG A 223 -23.49 3.75 -6.05
CA ARG A 223 -22.32 4.31 -5.35
C ARG A 223 -21.25 3.28 -5.05
N VAL A 224 -21.61 2.02 -5.01
CA VAL A 224 -20.70 0.89 -4.81
C VAL A 224 -20.89 -0.15 -5.91
N THR A 225 -19.82 -0.91 -6.22
CA THR A 225 -19.93 -2.02 -7.18
C THR A 225 -20.67 -3.20 -6.55
N ASP A 226 -20.42 -3.45 -5.26
CA ASP A 226 -21.05 -4.54 -4.51
C ASP A 226 -20.99 -4.27 -3.01
N VAL A 227 -21.81 -5.02 -2.25
CA VAL A 227 -21.78 -5.08 -0.78
C VAL A 227 -21.55 -6.52 -0.37
N LYS A 228 -20.61 -6.78 0.53
CA LYS A 228 -20.24 -8.14 0.97
C LYS A 228 -20.07 -8.21 2.48
N ALA A 229 -20.34 -9.38 3.06
CA ALA A 229 -19.93 -9.66 4.43
C ALA A 229 -18.40 -9.67 4.51
N SER A 230 -17.85 -9.01 5.53
CA SER A 230 -16.42 -8.93 5.74
C SER A 230 -15.89 -10.12 6.54
N THR A 231 -14.79 -10.69 6.10
CA THR A 231 -13.99 -11.66 6.88
C THR A 231 -12.83 -11.00 7.62
N ARG A 232 -12.64 -9.69 7.43
CA ARG A 232 -11.51 -8.93 7.99
C ARG A 232 -11.87 -7.97 9.11
N LEU A 233 -13.13 -7.58 9.23
CA LEU A 233 -13.57 -6.64 10.26
C LEU A 233 -13.92 -7.38 11.56
N THR A 234 -13.37 -6.86 12.67
CA THR A 234 -13.66 -7.37 14.02
C THR A 234 -14.43 -6.34 14.85
N THR A 235 -14.04 -5.06 14.78
CA THR A 235 -14.60 -3.96 15.56
C THR A 235 -15.28 -2.90 14.71
N SER A 236 -14.76 -2.60 13.53
CA SER A 236 -15.34 -1.58 12.64
C SER A 236 -16.59 -2.07 11.93
N ALA A 237 -17.50 -1.14 11.59
CA ALA A 237 -18.76 -1.44 10.91
C ALA A 237 -18.58 -1.81 9.44
N SER A 238 -17.64 -1.14 8.76
CA SER A 238 -17.41 -1.33 7.32
C SER A 238 -16.01 -0.88 6.90
N CYS A 239 -15.59 -1.32 5.73
CA CYS A 239 -14.44 -0.81 5.01
C CYS A 239 -14.65 -0.87 3.50
N LEU A 240 -13.86 -0.10 2.75
CA LEU A 240 -13.85 -0.14 1.29
C LEU A 240 -12.71 -1.03 0.79
N VAL A 241 -13.00 -1.83 -0.23
CA VAL A 241 -12.00 -2.62 -0.93
C VAL A 241 -12.11 -2.42 -2.44
N ALA A 242 -11.00 -2.66 -3.16
CA ALA A 242 -11.02 -2.62 -4.62
C ALA A 242 -11.90 -3.74 -5.19
N SER A 243 -12.54 -3.49 -6.32
CA SER A 243 -13.27 -4.52 -7.06
C SER A 243 -12.28 -5.50 -7.68
N GLY A 244 -12.25 -6.71 -7.17
CA GLY A 244 -11.58 -7.95 -7.58
C GLY A 244 -10.26 -7.88 -8.35
N HIS A 245 -10.25 -7.43 -9.60
CA HIS A 245 -9.07 -7.49 -10.49
C HIS A 245 -8.52 -6.09 -10.87
N GLY A 246 -9.02 -5.04 -10.23
CA GLY A 246 -8.58 -3.66 -10.46
C GLY A 246 -7.23 -3.35 -9.81
N PRO A 247 -6.65 -2.19 -10.13
CA PRO A 247 -5.50 -1.65 -9.41
C PRO A 247 -5.85 -1.40 -7.94
N ASP A 248 -4.82 -1.23 -7.11
CA ASP A 248 -4.99 -0.83 -5.72
C ASP A 248 -5.73 0.52 -5.64
N ARG A 249 -6.58 0.70 -4.64
CA ARG A 249 -7.38 1.92 -4.47
C ARG A 249 -6.53 3.19 -4.41
N GLU A 250 -5.35 3.11 -3.82
CA GLU A 250 -4.44 4.25 -3.75
C GLU A 250 -3.87 4.61 -5.12
N LEU A 251 -3.49 3.62 -5.92
CA LEU A 251 -3.06 3.86 -7.30
C LEU A 251 -4.18 4.49 -8.13
N GLU A 252 -5.41 3.99 -8.01
CA GLU A 252 -6.57 4.60 -8.68
C GLU A 252 -6.76 6.06 -8.25
N ARG A 253 -6.61 6.36 -6.94
CA ARG A 253 -6.70 7.71 -6.40
C ARG A 253 -5.66 8.64 -7.03
N LEU A 254 -4.40 8.22 -7.08
CA LEU A 254 -3.31 8.99 -7.68
C LEU A 254 -3.52 9.24 -9.17
N LEU A 255 -3.93 8.21 -9.92
CA LEU A 255 -4.20 8.33 -11.35
C LEU A 255 -5.42 9.25 -11.62
N ALA A 256 -6.47 9.16 -10.82
CA ALA A 256 -7.64 10.01 -10.95
C ALA A 256 -7.33 11.48 -10.68
N GLN A 257 -6.44 11.77 -9.73
CA GLN A 257 -5.98 13.15 -9.47
C GLN A 257 -5.21 13.74 -10.65
N GLN A 258 -4.42 12.93 -11.36
CA GLN A 258 -3.64 13.39 -12.52
C GLN A 258 -4.48 13.52 -13.79
N ALA A 259 -5.34 12.56 -14.09
CA ALA A 259 -6.05 12.44 -15.35
C ALA A 259 -7.49 12.98 -15.30
N ARG A 260 -7.99 13.47 -14.16
CA ARG A 260 -9.41 13.82 -13.94
C ARG A 260 -10.37 12.71 -14.40
N GLY A 261 -9.91 11.44 -14.34
CA GLY A 261 -10.69 10.27 -14.71
C GLY A 261 -11.72 9.89 -13.64
N ALA A 262 -12.76 9.16 -14.04
CA ALA A 262 -13.70 8.55 -13.10
C ALA A 262 -12.97 7.43 -12.31
N ARG A 263 -13.13 7.43 -10.98
CA ARG A 263 -12.66 6.34 -10.13
C ARG A 263 -13.55 5.12 -10.31
N SER A 264 -12.99 3.92 -10.15
CA SER A 264 -13.80 2.73 -10.05
C SER A 264 -14.61 2.76 -8.74
N LYS A 265 -15.86 2.28 -8.80
CA LYS A 265 -16.69 2.19 -7.62
C LYS A 265 -16.14 1.08 -6.71
N PRO A 266 -16.02 1.32 -5.40
CA PRO A 266 -15.52 0.32 -4.47
C PRO A 266 -16.52 -0.79 -4.21
N VAL A 267 -16.06 -1.87 -3.61
CA VAL A 267 -16.87 -2.82 -2.88
C VAL A 267 -16.92 -2.39 -1.42
N LEU A 268 -18.10 -2.37 -0.82
CA LEU A 268 -18.29 -2.13 0.62
C LEU A 268 -18.31 -3.48 1.34
N GLU A 269 -17.32 -3.72 2.21
CA GLU A 269 -17.37 -4.82 3.15
C GLU A 269 -17.99 -4.38 4.47
N ILE A 270 -18.90 -5.19 5.01
CA ILE A 270 -19.66 -4.89 6.23
C ILE A 270 -19.44 -5.95 7.31
N ASN A 271 -19.40 -5.53 8.56
CA ASN A 271 -19.34 -6.41 9.73
C ASN A 271 -20.76 -6.72 10.21
N LEU A 272 -21.28 -7.91 9.93
CA LEU A 272 -22.64 -8.33 10.28
C LEU A 272 -22.92 -8.36 11.79
N ARG A 273 -21.88 -8.34 12.64
CA ARG A 273 -22.02 -8.30 14.10
C ARG A 273 -22.01 -6.88 14.67
N HIS A 274 -21.61 -5.90 13.87
CA HIS A 274 -21.52 -4.52 14.35
C HIS A 274 -22.91 -3.94 14.66
N PRO A 275 -23.12 -3.22 15.79
CA PRO A 275 -24.42 -2.67 16.18
C PRO A 275 -25.09 -1.80 15.11
N LEU A 276 -24.30 -0.99 14.37
CA LEU A 276 -24.82 -0.17 13.28
C LEU A 276 -25.40 -1.04 12.14
N VAL A 277 -24.74 -2.13 11.76
CA VAL A 277 -25.21 -3.04 10.72
C VAL A 277 -26.43 -3.82 11.17
N THR A 278 -26.47 -4.26 12.42
CA THR A 278 -27.68 -4.89 13.00
C THR A 278 -28.86 -3.92 13.12
N ALA A 279 -28.60 -2.63 13.35
CA ALA A 279 -29.63 -1.60 13.34
C ALA A 279 -30.24 -1.42 11.92
N ILE A 280 -29.42 -1.44 10.88
CA ILE A 280 -29.90 -1.39 9.48
C ILE A 280 -30.80 -2.59 9.18
N ALA A 281 -30.39 -3.80 9.57
CA ALA A 281 -31.17 -5.01 9.38
C ALA A 281 -32.53 -4.93 10.07
N LYS A 282 -32.62 -4.36 11.27
CA LYS A 282 -33.85 -4.14 12.02
C LYS A 282 -34.76 -3.04 11.43
N ALA A 283 -34.12 -1.97 10.93
CA ALA A 283 -34.80 -0.82 10.33
C ALA A 283 -35.33 -1.10 8.92
N GLY A 284 -35.10 -2.29 8.38
CA GLY A 284 -35.47 -2.66 6.99
C GLY A 284 -36.93 -2.45 6.57
N SER A 285 -37.88 -2.25 7.53
CA SER A 285 -39.26 -1.85 7.29
C SER A 285 -39.47 -0.32 7.29
N GLU A 286 -38.47 0.48 7.74
CA GLU A 286 -38.47 1.93 7.80
C GLU A 286 -37.48 2.48 6.78
N ALA A 287 -37.88 2.54 5.50
CA ALA A 287 -36.97 2.83 4.38
C ALA A 287 -36.06 4.04 4.60
N ASN A 288 -36.56 5.17 5.11
CA ASN A 288 -35.76 6.38 5.34
C ASN A 288 -34.64 6.18 6.38
N THR A 289 -34.89 5.41 7.44
CA THR A 289 -33.87 5.15 8.48
C THR A 289 -32.81 4.18 7.97
N ALA A 290 -33.19 3.15 7.24
CA ALA A 290 -32.26 2.19 6.64
C ALA A 290 -31.36 2.87 5.60
N ASP A 291 -31.91 3.77 4.77
CA ASP A 291 -31.16 4.54 3.78
C ASP A 291 -30.14 5.49 4.43
N ASP A 292 -30.57 6.24 5.45
CA ASP A 292 -29.67 7.15 6.18
C ASP A 292 -28.52 6.42 6.85
N LEU A 293 -28.80 5.27 7.49
CA LEU A 293 -27.77 4.45 8.15
C LEU A 293 -26.82 3.80 7.13
N SER A 294 -27.34 3.34 5.99
CA SER A 294 -26.53 2.72 4.93
C SER A 294 -25.59 3.75 4.27
N LEU A 295 -26.08 4.96 4.02
CA LEU A 295 -25.26 6.06 3.51
C LEU A 295 -24.19 6.48 4.53
N LEU A 296 -24.56 6.59 5.81
CA LEU A 296 -23.58 6.89 6.88
C LEU A 296 -22.49 5.82 6.95
N LEU A 297 -22.83 4.54 6.81
CA LEU A 297 -21.91 3.43 6.80
C LEU A 297 -20.86 3.57 5.67
N LEU A 298 -21.31 3.91 4.45
CA LEU A 298 -20.43 4.16 3.31
C LEU A 298 -19.53 5.36 3.54
N GLU A 299 -20.12 6.48 4.01
CA GLU A 299 -19.39 7.74 4.21
C GLU A 299 -18.33 7.63 5.32
N GLN A 300 -18.61 6.87 6.39
CA GLN A 300 -17.63 6.54 7.42
C GLN A 300 -16.46 5.74 6.84
N ALA A 301 -16.74 4.75 6.01
CA ALA A 301 -15.71 3.96 5.35
C ALA A 301 -14.85 4.82 4.38
N GLN A 302 -15.46 5.78 3.68
CA GLN A 302 -14.75 6.75 2.83
C GLN A 302 -13.81 7.64 3.67
N ILE A 303 -14.29 8.18 4.78
CA ILE A 303 -13.48 9.03 5.69
C ILE A 303 -12.27 8.26 6.24
N LEU A 304 -12.47 7.00 6.65
CA LEU A 304 -11.40 6.14 7.14
C LEU A 304 -10.40 5.75 6.04
N ASP A 305 -10.85 5.75 4.78
CA ASP A 305 -10.00 5.55 3.59
C ASP A 305 -9.28 6.85 3.12
N GLY A 306 -9.50 7.96 3.85
CA GLY A 306 -8.92 9.27 3.53
C GLY A 306 -9.65 10.03 2.44
N GLU A 307 -10.88 9.63 2.12
CA GLU A 307 -11.75 10.30 1.14
C GLU A 307 -12.75 11.21 1.87
N LEU A 308 -13.19 12.28 1.19
CA LEU A 308 -14.31 13.07 1.67
C LEU A 308 -15.63 12.49 1.15
N PRO A 309 -16.73 12.57 1.92
CA PRO A 309 -18.06 12.32 1.40
C PRO A 309 -18.33 13.15 0.14
N GLU A 310 -19.06 12.61 -0.84
CA GLU A 310 -19.40 13.32 -2.09
C GLU A 310 -20.14 14.63 -1.81
N ASP A 311 -21.02 14.61 -0.80
CA ASP A 311 -21.75 15.80 -0.31
C ASP A 311 -21.56 15.94 1.21
N PRO A 312 -20.55 16.70 1.66
CA PRO A 312 -20.28 16.91 3.10
C PRO A 312 -21.44 17.60 3.83
N ALA A 313 -22.26 18.39 3.16
CA ALA A 313 -23.41 19.04 3.77
C ALA A 313 -24.52 18.04 4.04
N ALA A 314 -24.85 17.19 3.07
CA ALA A 314 -25.80 16.10 3.24
C ALA A 314 -25.35 15.10 4.31
N PHE A 315 -24.06 14.74 4.35
CA PHE A 315 -23.48 13.92 5.41
C PHE A 315 -23.70 14.52 6.80
N THR A 316 -23.38 15.80 6.98
CA THR A 316 -23.56 16.50 8.26
C THR A 316 -25.03 16.56 8.67
N ALA A 317 -25.94 16.84 7.74
CA ALA A 317 -27.38 16.88 8.00
C ALA A 317 -27.93 15.51 8.42
N ARG A 318 -27.49 14.44 7.77
CA ARG A 318 -27.83 13.04 8.09
C ARG A 318 -27.33 12.67 9.47
N LEU A 319 -26.07 12.94 9.77
CA LEU A 319 -25.46 12.68 11.07
C LEU A 319 -26.25 13.37 12.19
N ASN A 320 -26.54 14.66 12.03
CA ASN A 320 -27.31 15.42 13.03
C ASN A 320 -28.70 14.84 13.23
N ARG A 321 -29.39 14.42 12.17
CA ARG A 321 -30.72 13.79 12.26
C ARG A 321 -30.67 12.50 13.07
N LEU A 322 -29.73 11.61 12.77
CA LEU A 322 -29.57 10.33 13.45
C LEU A 322 -29.18 10.51 14.93
N VAL A 323 -28.29 11.43 15.25
CA VAL A 323 -27.92 11.75 16.64
C VAL A 323 -29.14 12.27 17.43
N LEU A 324 -29.93 13.19 16.85
CA LEU A 324 -31.12 13.71 17.50
C LEU A 324 -32.21 12.68 17.71
N GLN A 325 -32.34 11.68 16.84
CA GLN A 325 -33.23 10.54 17.03
C GLN A 325 -32.78 9.66 18.22
N GLY A 326 -31.46 9.38 18.33
CA GLY A 326 -30.92 8.59 19.45
C GLY A 326 -31.00 9.28 20.82
N VAL A 327 -31.01 10.60 20.89
CA VAL A 327 -31.16 11.36 22.15
C VAL A 327 -32.62 11.41 22.63
N ARG A 328 -33.60 11.18 21.75
CA ARG A 328 -35.04 11.20 22.09
C ARG A 328 -35.58 9.86 22.59
N MET A 329 -34.77 8.80 22.54
CA MET A 329 -35.03 7.49 23.13
C MET A 329 -34.52 7.43 24.58
#